data_fc9008ee905b3643b7f6b159ed019263
#
_entry.id   fc9008ee905b3643b7f6b159ed019263
#
_cell.length_a   1.000
_cell.length_b   1.000
_cell.length_c   1.000
_cell.angle_alpha   90.00
_cell.angle_beta   90.00
_cell.angle_gamma   90.00
#
_symmetry.space_group_name_H-M   'P 1'
#
loop_
_entity.id
_entity.type
_entity.pdbx_description
1 polymer ?
#
loop_
_entity_poly.entity_id
_entity_poly.type
_entity_poly.pdbx_seq_one_letter_code
_entity_poly.pdbx_strand_id
1 'polypeptide(L)'
;MSLKKIANELGLSSTTVSRALNGYDDVAAETRERIIDAAKRLGYQPNSLARRLKMGRTDAIALAYPSRPRVLNNSTFLEMISWIGIELGKRGLDLLLIPDEPGEKYQSLIHLVETRRVDALIVAHTQPEDFRLQYLQKQNFPFWHWGVAIYPSHMHGLILIITLALRWQ
;
A
#
# COMPACT_ATOMS: atom_id res chain seq x y z
N MET A 1 -23.91 -12.64 -1.21
CA MET A 1 -23.61 -13.75 -2.15
C MET A 1 -22.41 -14.53 -1.65
N SER A 2 -22.35 -15.86 -1.95
CA SER A 2 -21.22 -16.69 -1.47
C SER A 2 -20.53 -17.40 -2.63
N LEU A 3 -19.25 -17.62 -2.48
CA LEU A 3 -18.37 -18.35 -3.40
C LEU A 3 -18.93 -19.77 -3.70
N LYS A 4 -19.57 -20.41 -2.73
CA LYS A 4 -20.24 -21.70 -2.89
C LYS A 4 -21.36 -21.68 -3.94
N LYS A 5 -22.07 -20.55 -4.09
CA LYS A 5 -23.16 -20.43 -5.07
C LYS A 5 -22.63 -20.43 -6.50
N ILE A 6 -21.50 -19.74 -6.75
CA ILE A 6 -20.82 -19.77 -8.04
C ILE A 6 -20.31 -21.19 -8.36
N ALA A 7 -19.71 -21.83 -7.35
CA ALA A 7 -19.19 -23.19 -7.48
C ALA A 7 -20.29 -24.19 -7.88
N ASN A 8 -21.44 -24.13 -7.21
CA ASN A 8 -22.57 -25.00 -7.49
C ASN A 8 -23.17 -24.74 -8.87
N GLU A 9 -23.29 -23.47 -9.30
CA GLU A 9 -23.84 -23.11 -10.62
C GLU A 9 -22.97 -23.63 -11.78
N LEU A 10 -21.65 -23.59 -11.59
CA LEU A 10 -20.70 -24.01 -12.60
C LEU A 10 -20.27 -25.48 -12.52
N GLY A 11 -20.74 -26.23 -11.51
CA GLY A 11 -20.31 -27.59 -11.24
C GLY A 11 -18.83 -27.72 -10.86
N LEU A 12 -18.28 -26.69 -10.21
CA LEU A 12 -16.87 -26.60 -9.82
C LEU A 12 -16.68 -26.66 -8.31
N SER A 13 -15.46 -26.96 -7.88
CA SER A 13 -15.13 -26.86 -6.46
C SER A 13 -15.02 -25.40 -6.02
N SER A 14 -15.37 -25.10 -4.78
CA SER A 14 -15.18 -23.75 -4.20
C SER A 14 -13.70 -23.32 -4.23
N THR A 15 -12.78 -24.28 -4.16
CA THR A 15 -11.34 -24.03 -4.27
C THR A 15 -10.97 -23.56 -5.68
N THR A 16 -11.47 -24.21 -6.73
CA THR A 16 -11.23 -23.81 -8.13
C THR A 16 -11.77 -22.41 -8.40
N VAL A 17 -12.99 -22.10 -7.94
CA VAL A 17 -13.59 -20.77 -8.07
C VAL A 17 -12.75 -19.72 -7.34
N SER A 18 -12.30 -20.01 -6.11
CA SER A 18 -11.45 -19.11 -5.34
C SER A 18 -10.11 -18.86 -6.05
N ARG A 19 -9.48 -19.89 -6.58
CA ARG A 19 -8.19 -19.76 -7.29
C ARG A 19 -8.32 -18.94 -8.56
N ALA A 20 -9.37 -19.18 -9.36
CA ALA A 20 -9.65 -18.40 -10.56
C ALA A 20 -9.84 -16.91 -10.27
N LEU A 21 -10.66 -16.58 -9.27
CA LEU A 21 -10.95 -15.20 -8.88
C LEU A 21 -9.75 -14.47 -8.25
N ASN A 22 -8.79 -15.22 -7.70
CA ASN A 22 -7.56 -14.68 -7.13
C ASN A 22 -6.37 -14.68 -8.11
N GLY A 23 -6.59 -15.03 -9.38
CA GLY A 23 -5.56 -14.91 -10.42
C GLY A 23 -4.49 -16.01 -10.42
N TYR A 24 -4.73 -17.16 -9.77
CA TYR A 24 -3.78 -18.28 -9.80
C TYR A 24 -3.66 -18.89 -11.18
N ASP A 25 -2.44 -19.11 -11.67
CA ASP A 25 -2.16 -19.56 -13.06
C ASP A 25 -2.54 -21.02 -13.35
N ASP A 26 -2.84 -21.80 -12.31
CA ASP A 26 -3.22 -23.21 -12.42
C ASP A 26 -4.70 -23.44 -12.80
N VAL A 27 -5.45 -22.37 -13.09
CA VAL A 27 -6.81 -22.44 -13.61
C VAL A 27 -6.80 -22.06 -15.09
N ALA A 28 -7.28 -22.97 -15.94
CA ALA A 28 -7.36 -22.75 -17.38
C ALA A 28 -8.11 -21.43 -17.71
N ALA A 29 -7.63 -20.71 -18.72
CA ALA A 29 -8.15 -19.39 -19.11
C ALA A 29 -9.66 -19.40 -19.34
N GLU A 30 -10.16 -20.36 -20.11
CA GLU A 30 -11.59 -20.53 -20.39
C GLU A 30 -12.43 -20.73 -19.10
N THR A 31 -11.93 -21.56 -18.18
CA THR A 31 -12.60 -21.80 -16.89
C THR A 31 -12.61 -20.52 -16.05
N ARG A 32 -11.52 -19.76 -16.09
CA ARG A 32 -11.40 -18.47 -15.39
C ARG A 32 -12.42 -17.47 -15.92
N GLU A 33 -12.55 -17.32 -17.22
CA GLU A 33 -13.55 -16.41 -17.83
C GLU A 33 -14.97 -16.79 -17.43
N ARG A 34 -15.33 -18.05 -17.51
CA ARG A 34 -16.64 -18.55 -17.06
C ARG A 34 -16.93 -18.21 -15.60
N ILE A 35 -15.93 -18.33 -14.73
CA ILE A 35 -16.06 -18.01 -13.31
C ILE A 35 -16.21 -16.50 -13.10
N ILE A 36 -15.44 -15.66 -13.80
CA ILE A 36 -15.52 -14.21 -13.71
C ILE A 36 -16.91 -13.73 -14.17
N ASP A 37 -17.43 -14.26 -15.25
CA ASP A 37 -18.75 -13.89 -15.78
C ASP A 37 -19.89 -14.32 -14.84
N ALA A 38 -19.80 -15.52 -14.28
CA ALA A 38 -20.74 -15.97 -13.28
C ALA A 38 -20.68 -15.09 -12.01
N ALA A 39 -19.49 -14.70 -11.56
CA ALA A 39 -19.30 -13.81 -10.43
C ALA A 39 -19.96 -12.43 -10.68
N LYS A 40 -19.70 -11.84 -11.85
CA LYS A 40 -20.33 -10.56 -12.27
C LYS A 40 -21.85 -10.65 -12.31
N ARG A 41 -22.38 -11.68 -12.97
CA ARG A 41 -23.82 -11.89 -13.10
C ARG A 41 -24.52 -12.08 -11.75
N LEU A 42 -23.88 -12.79 -10.84
CA LEU A 42 -24.39 -13.03 -9.48
C LEU A 42 -24.11 -11.87 -8.50
N GLY A 43 -23.45 -10.80 -8.93
CA GLY A 43 -23.08 -9.68 -8.06
C GLY A 43 -22.13 -10.10 -6.94
N TYR A 44 -21.28 -11.12 -7.19
CA TYR A 44 -20.29 -11.54 -6.22
C TYR A 44 -19.04 -10.69 -6.33
N GLN A 45 -18.67 -10.04 -5.22
CA GLN A 45 -17.36 -9.39 -5.08
C GLN A 45 -16.47 -10.26 -4.20
N PRO A 46 -15.25 -10.61 -4.68
CA PRO A 46 -14.27 -11.30 -3.84
C PRO A 46 -14.04 -10.52 -2.55
N ASN A 47 -14.04 -11.22 -1.43
CA ASN A 47 -13.75 -10.60 -0.14
C ASN A 47 -12.25 -10.22 -0.11
N SER A 48 -11.96 -8.95 -0.33
CA SER A 48 -10.59 -8.42 -0.31
C SER A 48 -9.89 -8.66 1.03
N LEU A 49 -10.63 -8.59 2.15
CA LEU A 49 -10.08 -8.85 3.48
C LEU A 49 -9.60 -10.29 3.64
N ALA A 50 -10.39 -11.27 3.18
CA ALA A 50 -9.99 -12.68 3.24
C ALA A 50 -8.78 -12.98 2.34
N ARG A 51 -8.69 -12.30 1.18
CA ARG A 51 -7.54 -12.39 0.28
C ARG A 51 -6.30 -11.78 0.93
N ARG A 52 -6.39 -10.56 1.46
CA ARG A 52 -5.33 -9.84 2.16
C ARG A 52 -4.77 -10.67 3.32
N LEU A 53 -5.67 -11.22 4.14
CA LEU A 53 -5.29 -12.08 5.28
C LEU A 53 -4.51 -13.32 4.83
N LYS A 54 -4.96 -13.99 3.76
CA LYS A 54 -4.28 -15.18 3.21
C LYS A 54 -2.92 -14.86 2.63
N MET A 55 -2.75 -13.69 2.02
CA MET A 55 -1.51 -13.25 1.38
C MET A 55 -0.56 -12.56 2.38
N GLY A 56 -0.99 -12.31 3.63
CA GLY A 56 -0.22 -11.56 4.61
C GLY A 56 0.03 -10.10 4.19
N ARG A 57 -0.84 -9.53 3.35
CA ARG A 57 -0.76 -8.17 2.83
C ARG A 57 -1.98 -7.36 3.26
N THR A 58 -1.78 -6.05 3.39
CA THR A 58 -2.86 -5.10 3.68
C THR A 58 -3.36 -4.39 2.43
N ASP A 59 -2.58 -4.43 1.34
CA ASP A 59 -2.76 -3.63 0.12
C ASP A 59 -2.90 -2.13 0.43
N ALA A 60 -2.21 -1.67 1.47
CA ALA A 60 -2.21 -0.28 1.91
C ALA A 60 -0.78 0.25 2.05
N ILE A 61 -0.57 1.47 1.59
CA ILE A 61 0.67 2.22 1.76
C ILE A 61 0.35 3.48 2.55
N ALA A 62 1.14 3.79 3.56
CA ALA A 62 0.95 5.01 4.32
C ALA A 62 1.95 6.08 3.91
N LEU A 63 1.49 7.33 3.88
CA LEU A 63 2.30 8.52 3.71
C LEU A 63 2.34 9.28 5.03
N ALA A 64 3.52 9.27 5.65
CA ALA A 64 3.81 10.03 6.87
C ALA A 64 4.28 11.44 6.50
N TYR A 65 3.58 12.46 6.99
CA TYR A 65 3.87 13.87 6.71
C TYR A 65 3.88 14.69 7.99
N PRO A 66 4.68 15.78 8.06
CA PRO A 66 4.73 16.63 9.26
C PRO A 66 3.37 17.23 9.58
N SER A 67 2.92 17.08 10.83
CA SER A 67 1.66 17.63 11.34
C SER A 67 1.75 19.15 11.56
N ARG A 68 2.14 19.90 10.52
CA ARG A 68 2.19 21.36 10.58
C ARG A 68 1.00 21.95 9.82
N PRO A 69 0.32 22.97 10.35
CA PRO A 69 -0.91 23.52 9.73
C PRO A 69 -0.77 23.94 8.27
N ARG A 70 0.45 24.24 7.80
CA ARG A 70 0.70 24.71 6.43
C ARG A 70 1.04 23.61 5.42
N VAL A 71 1.28 22.37 5.84
CA VAL A 71 1.67 21.30 4.91
C VAL A 71 0.50 20.92 4.01
N LEU A 72 -0.69 20.76 4.56
CA LEU A 72 -1.90 20.46 3.80
C LEU A 72 -2.45 21.66 3.03
N ASN A 73 -1.96 22.89 3.30
CA ASN A 73 -2.32 24.07 2.52
C ASN A 73 -1.37 24.31 1.33
N ASN A 74 -0.36 23.46 1.13
CA ASN A 74 0.56 23.55 0.01
C ASN A 74 -0.05 22.80 -1.19
N SER A 75 -0.39 23.54 -2.26
CA SER A 75 -0.99 22.99 -3.49
C SER A 75 -0.12 21.90 -4.12
N THR A 76 1.19 22.09 -4.18
CA THR A 76 2.14 21.13 -4.75
C THR A 76 2.14 19.83 -3.95
N PHE A 77 2.04 19.91 -2.62
CA PHE A 77 1.93 18.71 -1.78
C PHE A 77 0.62 17.98 -2.01
N LEU A 78 -0.49 18.69 -2.13
CA LEU A 78 -1.80 18.10 -2.41
C LEU A 78 -1.86 17.47 -3.81
N GLU A 79 -1.29 18.13 -4.83
CA GLU A 79 -1.18 17.56 -6.17
C GLU A 79 -0.38 16.26 -6.15
N MET A 80 0.75 16.24 -5.46
CA MET A 80 1.57 15.04 -5.33
C MET A 80 0.84 13.89 -4.64
N ILE A 81 0.13 14.15 -3.52
CA ILE A 81 -0.71 13.15 -2.85
C ILE A 81 -1.77 12.61 -3.81
N SER A 82 -2.41 13.49 -4.58
CA SER A 82 -3.42 13.11 -5.56
C SER A 82 -2.86 12.16 -6.62
N TRP A 83 -1.69 12.49 -7.19
CA TRP A 83 -1.01 11.62 -8.14
C TRP A 83 -0.61 10.27 -7.54
N ILE A 84 -0.06 10.26 -6.33
CA ILE A 84 0.28 9.02 -5.61
C ILE A 84 -0.98 8.17 -5.42
N GLY A 85 -2.07 8.77 -4.94
CA GLY A 85 -3.34 8.07 -4.71
C GLY A 85 -3.91 7.47 -6.00
N ILE A 86 -3.88 8.22 -7.12
CA ILE A 86 -4.32 7.71 -8.43
C ILE A 86 -3.47 6.51 -8.87
N GLU A 87 -2.14 6.60 -8.76
CA GLU A 87 -1.25 5.54 -9.20
C GLU A 87 -1.36 4.28 -8.33
N LEU A 88 -1.52 4.44 -7.03
CA LEU A 88 -1.79 3.33 -6.11
C LEU A 88 -3.16 2.69 -6.39
N GLY A 89 -4.19 3.50 -6.59
CA GLY A 89 -5.54 3.03 -6.90
C GLY A 89 -5.60 2.18 -8.17
N LYS A 90 -4.84 2.54 -9.24
CA LYS A 90 -4.71 1.72 -10.46
C LYS A 90 -4.16 0.31 -10.16
N ARG A 91 -3.42 0.15 -9.07
CA ARG A 91 -2.83 -1.12 -8.63
C ARG A 91 -3.63 -1.81 -7.53
N GLY A 92 -4.80 -1.26 -7.17
CA GLY A 92 -5.64 -1.79 -6.09
C GLY A 92 -5.05 -1.59 -4.69
N LEU A 93 -4.18 -0.59 -4.53
CA LEU A 93 -3.57 -0.22 -3.26
C LEU A 93 -4.25 1.01 -2.68
N ASP A 94 -4.44 1.02 -1.36
CA ASP A 94 -4.99 2.15 -0.62
C ASP A 94 -3.86 3.10 -0.15
N LEU A 95 -4.11 4.41 -0.15
CA LEU A 95 -3.21 5.41 0.42
C LEU A 95 -3.76 5.90 1.77
N LEU A 96 -3.00 5.68 2.84
CA LEU A 96 -3.29 6.22 4.17
C LEU A 96 -2.42 7.46 4.41
N LEU A 97 -3.03 8.56 4.85
CA LEU A 97 -2.30 9.75 5.26
C LEU A 97 -2.14 9.77 6.77
N ILE A 98 -0.92 9.91 7.24
CA ILE A 98 -0.60 9.91 8.67
C ILE A 98 0.09 11.21 9.04
N PRO A 99 -0.52 12.02 9.91
CA PRO A 99 0.18 13.14 10.51
C PRO A 99 1.28 12.59 11.41
N ASP A 100 2.44 13.20 11.33
CA ASP A 100 3.65 12.76 11.99
C ASP A 100 4.13 13.83 12.96
N GLU A 101 4.03 13.57 14.27
CA GLU A 101 4.35 14.53 15.31
C GLU A 101 5.64 14.13 16.03
N PRO A 102 6.70 14.94 15.92
CA PRO A 102 7.96 14.68 16.62
C PRO A 102 7.81 14.61 18.14
N GLY A 103 6.84 15.35 18.70
CA GLY A 103 6.55 15.41 20.15
C GLY A 103 6.10 14.07 20.74
N GLU A 104 5.48 13.23 19.95
CA GLU A 104 5.02 11.89 20.35
C GLU A 104 5.97 10.77 19.87
N LYS A 105 7.22 11.10 19.56
CA LYS A 105 8.24 10.13 19.07
C LYS A 105 7.73 9.25 17.92
N TYR A 106 6.92 9.83 17.02
CA TYR A 106 6.40 9.14 15.85
C TYR A 106 5.56 7.88 16.15
N GLN A 107 4.80 7.89 17.24
CA GLN A 107 4.01 6.76 17.72
C GLN A 107 3.03 6.24 16.66
N SER A 108 2.41 7.11 15.88
CA SER A 108 1.48 6.72 14.81
C SER A 108 2.17 5.87 13.75
N LEU A 109 3.38 6.25 13.32
CA LEU A 109 4.20 5.49 12.37
C LEU A 109 4.62 4.14 12.97
N ILE A 110 5.15 4.16 14.19
CA ILE A 110 5.60 2.96 14.89
C ILE A 110 4.44 1.96 15.03
N HIS A 111 3.29 2.44 15.49
CA HIS A 111 2.10 1.60 15.65
C HIS A 111 1.66 0.92 14.34
N LEU A 112 1.69 1.64 13.22
CA LEU A 112 1.33 1.06 11.93
C LEU A 112 2.29 -0.05 11.48
N VAL A 113 3.58 0.14 11.73
CA VAL A 113 4.61 -0.86 11.41
C VAL A 113 4.45 -2.10 12.28
N GLU A 114 4.34 -1.92 13.60
CA GLU A 114 4.23 -3.02 14.57
C GLU A 114 2.95 -3.83 14.40
N THR A 115 1.84 -3.16 14.09
CA THR A 115 0.55 -3.80 13.90
C THR A 115 0.33 -4.31 12.46
N ARG A 116 1.31 -4.13 11.58
CA ARG A 116 1.26 -4.52 10.15
C ARG A 116 -0.01 -4.04 9.45
N ARG A 117 -0.39 -2.79 9.68
CA ARG A 117 -1.58 -2.20 9.06
C ARG A 117 -1.33 -1.63 7.68
N VAL A 118 -0.08 -1.56 7.27
CA VAL A 118 0.37 -1.12 5.95
C VAL A 118 1.51 -2.00 5.46
N ASP A 119 1.67 -2.11 4.15
CA ASP A 119 2.71 -2.93 3.52
C ASP A 119 3.99 -2.13 3.28
N ALA A 120 3.89 -0.81 3.16
CA ALA A 120 5.03 0.09 3.00
C ALA A 120 4.71 1.49 3.53
N LEU A 121 5.77 2.29 3.69
CA LEU A 121 5.67 3.69 4.11
C LEU A 121 6.32 4.62 3.09
N ILE A 122 5.69 5.77 2.91
CA ILE A 122 6.27 6.93 2.25
C ILE A 122 6.51 7.98 3.33
N VAL A 123 7.76 8.41 3.53
CA VAL A 123 8.13 9.37 4.55
C VAL A 123 8.47 10.71 3.90
N ALA A 124 7.59 11.69 4.10
CA ALA A 124 7.77 13.04 3.57
C ALA A 124 8.62 13.93 4.49
N HIS A 125 9.27 14.93 3.88
CA HIS A 125 10.04 15.95 4.60
C HIS A 125 11.08 15.36 5.58
N THR A 126 11.88 14.42 5.09
CA THR A 126 12.95 13.80 5.89
C THR A 126 14.06 14.80 6.21
N GLN A 127 14.73 14.56 7.33
CA GLN A 127 15.85 15.36 7.83
C GLN A 127 17.12 14.52 7.88
N PRO A 128 18.33 15.13 7.97
CA PRO A 128 19.53 14.39 8.29
C PRO A 128 19.35 13.63 9.61
N GLU A 129 19.79 12.37 9.65
CA GLU A 129 19.65 11.49 10.84
C GLU A 129 18.20 11.26 11.29
N ASP A 130 17.28 11.21 10.35
CA ASP A 130 15.86 11.05 10.62
C ASP A 130 15.56 9.74 11.37
N PHE A 131 15.06 9.84 12.59
CA PHE A 131 14.71 8.68 13.41
C PHE A 131 13.75 7.71 12.71
N ARG A 132 12.81 8.22 11.92
CA ARG A 132 11.82 7.40 11.21
C ARG A 132 12.51 6.45 10.23
N LEU A 133 13.50 6.94 9.49
CA LEU A 133 14.25 6.13 8.53
C LEU A 133 15.12 5.10 9.24
N GLN A 134 15.80 5.49 10.32
CA GLN A 134 16.60 4.57 11.12
C GLN A 134 15.74 3.45 11.72
N TYR A 135 14.55 3.79 12.23
CA TYR A 135 13.60 2.83 12.75
C TYR A 135 13.12 1.85 11.66
N LEU A 136 12.70 2.35 10.51
CA LEU A 136 12.22 1.53 9.39
C LEU A 136 13.32 0.59 8.85
N GLN A 137 14.55 1.08 8.73
CA GLN A 137 15.70 0.27 8.37
C GLN A 137 15.95 -0.86 9.37
N LYS A 138 15.94 -0.55 10.67
CA LYS A 138 16.11 -1.55 11.75
C LYS A 138 15.02 -2.61 11.72
N GLN A 139 13.79 -2.27 11.38
CA GLN A 139 12.67 -3.19 11.26
C GLN A 139 12.63 -3.95 9.92
N ASN A 140 13.55 -3.67 8.98
CA ASN A 140 13.51 -4.16 7.60
C ASN A 140 12.14 -3.90 6.94
N PHE A 141 11.50 -2.79 7.29
CA PHE A 141 10.20 -2.42 6.78
C PHE A 141 10.34 -1.67 5.45
N PRO A 142 9.57 -1.99 4.39
CA PRO A 142 9.66 -1.31 3.11
C PRO A 142 9.26 0.16 3.24
N PHE A 143 10.10 1.07 2.73
CA PHE A 143 9.78 2.49 2.73
C PHE A 143 10.42 3.25 1.57
N TRP A 144 9.78 4.37 1.26
CA TRP A 144 10.28 5.44 0.42
C TRP A 144 10.37 6.71 1.24
N HIS A 145 11.29 7.60 0.88
CA HIS A 145 11.34 8.91 1.50
C HIS A 145 11.73 9.98 0.50
N TRP A 146 11.27 11.20 0.75
CA TRP A 146 11.78 12.40 0.13
C TRP A 146 11.93 13.52 1.17
N GLY A 147 12.94 14.35 1.02
CA GLY A 147 13.19 15.47 1.90
C GLY A 147 14.23 16.38 1.30
N VAL A 148 14.42 17.51 1.95
CA VAL A 148 15.53 18.40 1.63
C VAL A 148 16.77 17.83 2.33
N ALA A 149 17.64 17.18 1.59
CA ALA A 149 18.96 16.83 2.09
C ALA A 149 19.80 18.13 2.10
N ILE A 150 20.02 18.68 3.27
CA ILE A 150 20.99 19.76 3.43
C ILE A 150 22.36 19.09 3.48
N TYR A 151 23.01 19.00 2.33
CA TYR A 151 24.45 18.74 2.31
C TYR A 151 25.19 20.03 2.62
N PRO A 152 26.30 19.99 3.38
CA PRO A 152 27.03 21.19 3.80
C PRO A 152 27.82 21.91 2.69
N SER A 153 27.56 21.69 1.44
CA SER A 153 28.23 22.35 0.31
C SER A 153 27.26 22.79 -0.76
N HIS A 154 26.81 24.04 -0.66
CA HIS A 154 26.44 24.95 -1.77
C HIS A 154 25.55 24.46 -2.92
N MET A 155 24.47 23.71 -2.68
CA MET A 155 23.42 23.59 -3.70
C MET A 155 22.04 23.48 -3.07
N HIS A 156 21.21 24.49 -3.29
CA HIS A 156 19.77 24.42 -3.08
C HIS A 156 19.18 23.58 -4.22
N GLY A 157 18.96 22.31 -3.96
CA GLY A 157 18.35 21.38 -4.91
C GLY A 157 17.42 20.42 -4.20
N LEU A 158 16.22 20.25 -4.74
CA LEU A 158 15.32 19.17 -4.36
C LEU A 158 15.98 17.85 -4.80
N ILE A 159 16.59 17.12 -3.86
CA ILE A 159 17.16 15.80 -4.18
C ILE A 159 16.12 14.76 -3.82
N LEU A 160 15.53 14.18 -4.86
CA LEU A 160 14.71 12.98 -4.77
C LEU A 160 15.65 11.78 -4.58
N ILE A 161 15.95 11.42 -3.33
CA ILE A 161 16.71 10.20 -3.07
C ILE A 161 15.72 9.05 -2.94
N ILE A 162 15.64 8.24 -3.99
CA ILE A 162 14.87 7.01 -4.01
C ILE A 162 15.77 5.89 -3.48
N THR A 163 15.65 5.56 -2.21
CA THR A 163 16.28 4.34 -1.69
C THR A 163 15.25 3.23 -1.70
N LEU A 164 15.36 2.35 -2.69
CA LEU A 164 14.55 1.14 -2.80
C LEU A 164 15.12 0.06 -1.89
N ALA A 165 14.54 -0.12 -0.70
CA ALA A 165 14.72 -1.35 0.07
C ALA A 165 13.66 -2.38 -0.38
N LEU A 166 13.65 -2.71 -1.67
CA LEU A 166 12.77 -3.76 -2.20
C LEU A 166 13.53 -5.10 -2.19
N ARG A 167 13.25 -5.95 -1.21
CA ARG A 167 13.29 -7.38 -1.40
C ARG A 167 11.84 -7.85 -1.58
N TRP A 168 11.41 -7.86 -2.81
CA TRP A 168 10.25 -8.64 -3.20
C TRP A 168 10.74 -10.07 -3.49
N GLN A 169 10.45 -11.00 -2.61
CA GLN A 169 10.46 -12.43 -2.91
C GLN A 169 9.02 -12.92 -2.98
#